data_47b6d1aae120fc065358b26dbc0a3c86
#
_entry.id   47b6d1aae120fc065358b26dbc0a3c86
#
_cell.length_a   1.000
_cell.length_b   1.000
_cell.length_c   1.000
_cell.angle_alpha   90.00
_cell.angle_beta   90.00
_cell.angle_gamma   90.00
#
_symmetry.space_group_name_H-M   'P 1'
#
loop_
_entity.id
_entity.type
_entity.pdbx_description
1 polymer ?
#
loop_
_entity_poly.entity_id
_entity_poly.type
_entity_poly.pdbx_seq_one_letter_code
_entity_poly.pdbx_strand_id
1 'polypeptide(L)'
;MLRSAPVADHAAATGPVSLERVRATVHRLFIDAAGASLRKEDEQKCLELAGLLARLAPMRKGAHVVDAAAGKASVGLVAAELLPLGRVTVLERDPARVAACTSAAMKLERPVAVDVRHGDLAEHALWPEAPDAVVGLHACGAASDGVIDGAIRSQARRVFVAPCCYDERVLARARTYAGVPEWIDVVDATIRRRVLSALVDLERMLRLEAAGFETTVQEFVAPTVTPHNLLFCGVRTGSAVRMQRASQRLARLVAG
;
A
#
# COMPACT_ATOMS: atom_id res chain seq x y z
N MET A 1 -13.10 -11.30 -22.29
CA MET A 1 -12.96 -9.84 -22.47
C MET A 1 -13.00 -9.21 -21.10
N LEU A 2 -11.85 -8.89 -20.55
CA LEU A 2 -11.72 -8.13 -19.29
C LEU A 2 -11.95 -6.65 -19.61
N ARG A 3 -13.10 -6.13 -19.18
CA ARG A 3 -13.34 -4.69 -19.25
C ARG A 3 -12.52 -4.04 -18.15
N SER A 4 -11.47 -3.30 -18.53
CA SER A 4 -10.82 -2.33 -17.63
C SER A 4 -11.87 -1.29 -17.26
N ALA A 5 -12.15 -1.14 -15.96
CA ALA A 5 -12.96 -0.02 -15.51
C ALA A 5 -12.19 1.27 -15.83
N PRO A 6 -12.88 2.32 -16.33
CA PRO A 6 -12.22 3.58 -16.65
C PRO A 6 -11.57 4.15 -15.40
N VAL A 7 -10.36 4.68 -15.54
CA VAL A 7 -9.72 5.52 -14.54
C VAL A 7 -10.65 6.72 -14.34
N ALA A 8 -11.40 6.71 -13.24
CA ALA A 8 -12.27 7.84 -12.92
C ALA A 8 -11.38 9.07 -12.74
N ASP A 9 -11.77 10.16 -13.40
CA ASP A 9 -11.11 11.46 -13.28
C ASP A 9 -11.32 11.97 -11.84
N HIS A 10 -10.36 11.65 -10.94
CA HIS A 10 -10.46 11.89 -9.51
C HIS A 10 -10.14 13.34 -9.12
N ALA A 11 -9.87 14.22 -10.09
CA ALA A 11 -9.51 15.61 -9.84
C ALA A 11 -10.68 16.50 -9.38
N ALA A 12 -11.94 16.03 -9.48
CA ALA A 12 -13.14 16.84 -9.23
C ALA A 12 -14.06 16.30 -8.12
N ALA A 13 -13.59 15.41 -7.22
CA ALA A 13 -14.44 14.90 -6.15
C ALA A 13 -14.68 15.96 -5.07
N THR A 14 -15.87 16.54 -5.06
CA THR A 14 -16.42 17.24 -3.91
C THR A 14 -16.82 16.22 -2.85
N GLY A 15 -15.98 16.01 -1.83
CA GLY A 15 -16.22 15.01 -0.81
C GLY A 15 -15.18 15.04 0.31
N PRO A 16 -15.25 14.16 1.32
CA PRO A 16 -14.31 14.17 2.44
C PRO A 16 -12.85 13.94 2.02
N VAL A 17 -12.60 13.45 0.81
CA VAL A 17 -11.27 13.12 0.26
C VAL A 17 -10.94 13.99 -0.97
N SER A 18 -11.45 15.22 -1.04
CA SER A 18 -11.04 16.13 -2.11
C SER A 18 -9.54 16.44 -2.03
N LEU A 19 -8.89 16.64 -3.19
CA LEU A 19 -7.46 16.94 -3.25
C LEU A 19 -7.11 18.20 -2.44
N GLU A 20 -7.98 19.20 -2.42
CA GLU A 20 -7.81 20.42 -1.62
C GLU A 20 -7.72 20.10 -0.12
N ARG A 21 -8.62 19.25 0.41
CA ARG A 21 -8.59 18.83 1.81
C ARG A 21 -7.35 18.00 2.12
N VAL A 22 -6.93 17.13 1.21
CA VAL A 22 -5.68 16.36 1.37
C VAL A 22 -4.48 17.30 1.45
N ARG A 23 -4.38 18.31 0.56
CA ARG A 23 -3.32 19.33 0.59
C ARG A 23 -3.29 20.10 1.90
N ALA A 24 -4.43 20.61 2.34
CA ALA A 24 -4.55 21.36 3.60
C ALA A 24 -4.11 20.48 4.79
N THR A 25 -4.53 19.21 4.82
CA THR A 25 -4.16 18.27 5.87
C THR A 25 -2.66 17.92 5.84
N VAL A 26 -2.08 17.64 4.68
CA VAL A 26 -0.65 17.39 4.53
C VAL A 26 0.16 18.60 4.96
N HIS A 27 -0.22 19.80 4.55
CA HIS A 27 0.45 21.03 4.97
C HIS A 27 0.45 21.17 6.49
N ARG A 28 -0.70 21.05 7.13
CA ARG A 28 -0.86 21.20 8.59
C ARG A 28 -0.08 20.13 9.38
N LEU A 29 -0.13 18.89 8.94
CA LEU A 29 0.50 17.79 9.70
C LEU A 29 2.03 17.73 9.53
N PHE A 30 2.56 18.06 8.33
CA PHE A 30 3.93 17.72 7.96
C PHE A 30 4.81 18.93 7.55
N ILE A 31 4.21 20.11 7.29
CA ILE A 31 4.93 21.32 6.91
C ILE A 31 4.84 22.33 8.06
N ASP A 32 5.88 22.38 8.89
CA ASP A 32 5.87 23.18 10.12
C ASP A 32 6.10 24.68 9.91
N ALA A 33 6.64 25.09 8.75
CA ALA A 33 7.00 26.49 8.52
C ALA A 33 5.77 27.30 8.10
N ALA A 34 5.35 28.25 8.91
CA ALA A 34 4.28 29.18 8.57
C ALA A 34 4.60 29.90 7.26
N GLY A 35 3.67 29.87 6.31
CA GLY A 35 3.84 30.48 4.97
C GLY A 35 4.64 29.65 3.97
N ALA A 36 5.14 28.45 4.32
CA ALA A 36 5.76 27.57 3.36
C ALA A 36 4.69 26.97 2.42
N SER A 37 4.96 26.97 1.11
CA SER A 37 4.12 26.27 0.12
C SER A 37 4.52 24.79 0.02
N LEU A 38 3.58 23.94 -0.43
CA LEU A 38 3.87 22.57 -0.82
C LEU A 38 4.89 22.56 -1.98
N ARG A 39 5.93 21.77 -1.87
CA ARG A 39 6.89 21.55 -2.95
C ARG A 39 6.27 20.58 -3.98
N LYS A 40 6.89 20.48 -5.17
CA LYS A 40 6.43 19.57 -6.24
C LYS A 40 6.26 18.13 -5.76
N GLU A 41 7.18 17.65 -4.93
CA GLU A 41 7.13 16.31 -4.34
C GLU A 41 5.96 16.13 -3.36
N ASP A 42 5.65 17.16 -2.58
CA ASP A 42 4.51 17.17 -1.66
C ASP A 42 3.19 17.17 -2.42
N GLU A 43 3.11 17.92 -3.54
CA GLU A 43 1.96 17.92 -4.44
C GLU A 43 1.71 16.55 -5.09
N GLN A 44 2.78 15.91 -5.59
CA GLN A 44 2.70 14.54 -6.11
C GLN A 44 2.17 13.58 -5.04
N LYS A 45 2.70 13.68 -3.83
CA LYS A 45 2.25 12.87 -2.70
C LYS A 45 0.78 13.13 -2.34
N CYS A 46 0.31 14.37 -2.42
CA CYS A 46 -1.11 14.67 -2.20
C CYS A 46 -2.02 13.99 -3.23
N LEU A 47 -1.61 13.93 -4.50
CA LEU A 47 -2.34 13.20 -5.54
C LEU A 47 -2.40 11.69 -5.24
N GLU A 48 -1.28 11.08 -4.87
CA GLU A 48 -1.21 9.67 -4.50
C GLU A 48 -2.07 9.36 -3.26
N LEU A 49 -2.01 10.22 -2.25
CA LEU A 49 -2.84 10.10 -1.05
C LEU A 49 -4.33 10.20 -1.40
N ALA A 50 -4.74 11.17 -2.20
CA ALA A 50 -6.13 11.32 -2.61
C ALA A 50 -6.64 10.08 -3.34
N GLY A 51 -5.84 9.51 -4.27
CA GLY A 51 -6.17 8.29 -4.98
C GLY A 51 -6.33 7.08 -4.07
N LEU A 52 -5.43 6.88 -3.10
CA LEU A 52 -5.51 5.79 -2.14
C LEU A 52 -6.65 5.98 -1.13
N LEU A 53 -6.81 7.18 -0.59
CA LEU A 53 -7.85 7.49 0.40
C LEU A 53 -9.26 7.35 -0.18
N ALA A 54 -9.45 7.62 -1.47
CA ALA A 54 -10.72 7.37 -2.16
C ALA A 54 -11.11 5.88 -2.09
N ARG A 55 -10.14 4.95 -2.03
CA ARG A 55 -10.38 3.52 -1.86
C ARG A 55 -10.68 3.13 -0.42
N LEU A 56 -10.20 3.93 0.55
CA LEU A 56 -10.50 3.75 1.97
C LEU A 56 -11.81 4.42 2.39
N ALA A 57 -12.29 5.43 1.65
CA ALA A 57 -13.49 6.19 2.00
C ALA A 57 -14.75 5.35 2.26
N PRO A 58 -15.00 4.21 1.56
CA PRO A 58 -16.15 3.35 1.84
C PRO A 58 -16.03 2.50 3.12
N MET A 59 -15.03 2.71 3.94
CA MET A 59 -14.89 1.95 5.20
C MET A 59 -15.93 2.40 6.23
N ARG A 60 -16.30 1.45 7.09
CA ARG A 60 -17.27 1.72 8.16
C ARG A 60 -16.76 2.78 9.15
N LYS A 61 -17.67 3.49 9.79
CA LYS A 61 -17.32 4.37 10.90
C LYS A 61 -16.66 3.57 12.04
N GLY A 62 -15.63 4.13 12.63
CA GLY A 62 -14.86 3.49 13.70
C GLY A 62 -13.86 2.41 13.22
N ALA A 63 -13.61 2.31 11.91
CA ALA A 63 -12.69 1.32 11.36
C ALA A 63 -11.26 1.50 11.90
N HIS A 64 -10.53 0.37 11.99
CA HIS A 64 -9.12 0.32 12.35
C HIS A 64 -8.25 0.14 11.09
N VAL A 65 -7.36 1.09 10.83
CA VAL A 65 -6.40 1.04 9.71
C VAL A 65 -4.98 0.87 10.25
N VAL A 66 -4.20 0.00 9.62
CA VAL A 66 -2.76 -0.13 9.84
C VAL A 66 -2.02 0.51 8.69
N ASP A 67 -1.20 1.53 8.95
CA ASP A 67 -0.25 2.12 8.00
C ASP A 67 1.10 1.43 8.20
N ALA A 68 1.45 0.51 7.30
CA ALA A 68 2.62 -0.37 7.42
C ALA A 68 3.75 0.09 6.48
N ALA A 69 4.99 0.05 6.96
CA ALA A 69 6.15 0.70 6.34
C ALA A 69 5.88 2.20 6.10
N ALA A 70 5.35 2.84 7.14
CA ALA A 70 4.59 4.07 7.03
C ALA A 70 5.43 5.31 6.64
N GLY A 71 6.75 5.24 6.77
CA GLY A 71 7.59 6.41 6.56
C GLY A 71 7.23 7.54 7.53
N LYS A 72 6.65 8.62 7.02
CA LYS A 72 6.10 9.72 7.84
C LYS A 72 4.64 9.50 8.26
N ALA A 73 4.08 8.32 8.05
CA ALA A 73 2.67 7.96 8.30
C ALA A 73 1.65 8.85 7.57
N SER A 74 2.00 9.29 6.38
CA SER A 74 1.13 10.21 5.64
C SER A 74 -0.20 9.59 5.26
N VAL A 75 -0.26 8.27 4.99
CA VAL A 75 -1.54 7.60 4.68
C VAL A 75 -2.40 7.51 5.93
N GLY A 76 -1.84 6.93 7.01
CA GLY A 76 -2.59 6.69 8.25
C GLY A 76 -3.09 7.98 8.90
N LEU A 77 -2.24 9.01 9.00
CA LEU A 77 -2.61 10.26 9.67
C LEU A 77 -3.54 11.13 8.84
N VAL A 78 -3.35 11.21 7.51
CA VAL A 78 -4.30 11.93 6.64
C VAL A 78 -5.64 11.18 6.60
N ALA A 79 -5.64 9.84 6.59
CA ALA A 79 -6.86 9.05 6.72
C ALA A 79 -7.56 9.28 8.06
N ALA A 80 -6.83 9.34 9.18
CA ALA A 80 -7.37 9.66 10.51
C ALA A 80 -8.09 11.01 10.51
N GLU A 81 -7.51 12.00 9.85
CA GLU A 81 -8.09 13.35 9.78
C GLU A 81 -9.32 13.43 8.87
N LEU A 82 -9.32 12.76 7.74
CA LEU A 82 -10.32 12.94 6.69
C LEU A 82 -11.45 11.90 6.70
N LEU A 83 -11.19 10.70 7.23
CA LEU A 83 -12.14 9.58 7.21
C LEU A 83 -12.69 9.28 8.62
N PRO A 84 -13.87 8.66 8.74
CA PRO A 84 -14.48 8.37 10.02
C PRO A 84 -13.85 7.15 10.73
N LEU A 85 -12.50 7.13 10.81
CA LEU A 85 -11.76 6.06 11.47
C LEU A 85 -11.89 6.17 13.01
N GLY A 86 -11.76 5.04 13.69
CA GLY A 86 -11.68 4.96 15.15
C GLY A 86 -10.27 4.75 15.66
N ARG A 87 -9.44 4.08 14.86
CA ARG A 87 -8.05 3.78 15.23
C ARG A 87 -7.13 3.75 14.01
N VAL A 88 -5.90 4.20 14.20
CA VAL A 88 -4.79 4.01 13.26
C VAL A 88 -3.60 3.42 14.03
N THR A 89 -3.04 2.32 13.52
CA THR A 89 -1.74 1.80 13.97
C THR A 89 -0.71 2.11 12.89
N VAL A 90 0.38 2.73 13.27
CA VAL A 90 1.51 3.06 12.39
C VAL A 90 2.66 2.12 12.70
N LEU A 91 3.18 1.41 11.70
CA LEU A 91 4.33 0.53 11.84
C LEU A 91 5.52 1.10 11.05
N GLU A 92 6.58 1.49 11.76
CA GLU A 92 7.78 2.07 11.14
C GLU A 92 9.03 1.58 11.87
N ARG A 93 10.08 1.26 11.12
CA ARG A 93 11.33 0.73 11.65
C ARG A 93 12.41 1.79 11.95
N ASP A 94 12.28 2.97 11.33
CA ASP A 94 13.24 4.06 11.52
C ASP A 94 12.81 4.90 12.75
N PRO A 95 13.62 4.96 13.81
CA PRO A 95 13.24 5.68 15.03
C PRO A 95 13.05 7.18 14.82
N ALA A 96 13.77 7.82 13.89
CA ALA A 96 13.57 9.22 13.56
C ALA A 96 12.21 9.47 12.91
N ARG A 97 11.78 8.54 12.03
CA ARG A 97 10.45 8.59 11.41
C ARG A 97 9.34 8.30 12.44
N VAL A 98 9.57 7.36 13.36
CA VAL A 98 8.63 7.09 14.47
C VAL A 98 8.39 8.36 15.29
N ALA A 99 9.45 9.09 15.65
CA ALA A 99 9.33 10.37 16.35
C ALA A 99 8.54 11.41 15.53
N ALA A 100 8.81 11.50 14.22
CA ALA A 100 8.07 12.38 13.30
C ALA A 100 6.58 12.01 13.20
N CYS A 101 6.25 10.70 13.12
CA CYS A 101 4.88 10.20 13.12
C CYS A 101 4.14 10.58 14.41
N THR A 102 4.80 10.40 15.57
CA THR A 102 4.23 10.76 16.86
C THR A 102 3.95 12.26 16.96
N SER A 103 4.90 13.10 16.52
CA SER A 103 4.71 14.55 16.49
C SER A 103 3.57 14.98 15.56
N ALA A 104 3.46 14.36 14.38
CA ALA A 104 2.38 14.65 13.45
C ALA A 104 1.01 14.17 13.98
N ALA A 105 0.96 13.03 14.68
CA ALA A 105 -0.27 12.52 15.31
C ALA A 105 -0.84 13.48 16.37
N MET A 106 0.02 14.18 17.11
CA MET A 106 -0.43 15.20 18.08
C MET A 106 -1.10 16.42 17.45
N LYS A 107 -0.92 16.63 16.15
CA LYS A 107 -1.55 17.73 15.39
C LYS A 107 -2.92 17.36 14.81
N LEU A 108 -3.42 16.13 15.03
CA LEU A 108 -4.75 15.73 14.58
C LEU A 108 -5.83 16.51 15.33
N GLU A 109 -6.83 17.01 14.61
CA GLU A 109 -7.99 17.70 15.16
C GLU A 109 -9.13 16.74 15.50
N ARG A 110 -9.13 15.56 14.88
CA ARG A 110 -10.14 14.54 15.15
C ARG A 110 -9.71 13.58 16.26
N PRO A 111 -10.65 13.17 17.13
CA PRO A 111 -10.37 12.23 18.22
C PRO A 111 -10.23 10.80 17.69
N VAL A 112 -9.16 10.49 16.99
CA VAL A 112 -8.82 9.15 16.50
C VAL A 112 -7.68 8.59 17.35
N ALA A 113 -7.81 7.36 17.83
CA ALA A 113 -6.73 6.69 18.55
C ALA A 113 -5.58 6.35 17.60
N VAL A 114 -4.43 6.96 17.80
CA VAL A 114 -3.21 6.68 17.01
C VAL A 114 -2.20 5.95 17.89
N ASP A 115 -1.70 4.81 17.39
CA ASP A 115 -0.72 3.96 18.04
C ASP A 115 0.50 3.82 17.11
N VAL A 116 1.59 4.48 17.44
CA VAL A 116 2.83 4.44 16.65
C VAL A 116 3.78 3.42 17.25
N ARG A 117 4.12 2.39 16.48
CA ARG A 117 4.95 1.25 16.89
C ARG A 117 6.26 1.25 16.12
N HIS A 118 7.36 1.22 16.87
CA HIS A 118 8.71 1.06 16.33
C HIS A 118 9.04 -0.43 16.19
N GLY A 119 9.46 -0.86 15.01
CA GLY A 119 9.98 -2.22 14.77
C GLY A 119 9.88 -2.66 13.31
N ASP A 120 10.34 -3.87 13.05
CA ASP A 120 10.31 -4.47 11.71
C ASP A 120 8.96 -5.15 11.45
N LEU A 121 8.49 -5.10 10.19
CA LEU A 121 7.24 -5.74 9.77
C LEU A 121 7.22 -7.27 9.98
N ALA A 122 8.40 -7.90 10.13
CA ALA A 122 8.51 -9.32 10.44
C ALA A 122 8.11 -9.62 11.90
N GLU A 123 8.12 -8.64 12.79
CA GLU A 123 7.77 -8.81 14.19
C GLU A 123 6.24 -8.96 14.36
N HIS A 124 5.81 -10.16 14.67
CA HIS A 124 4.37 -10.48 14.78
C HIS A 124 3.66 -9.65 15.87
N ALA A 125 4.33 -9.38 16.98
CA ALA A 125 3.76 -8.63 18.10
C ALA A 125 3.39 -7.18 17.77
N LEU A 126 3.96 -6.62 16.69
CA LEU A 126 3.64 -5.26 16.24
C LEU A 126 2.29 -5.17 15.51
N TRP A 127 1.75 -6.28 15.04
CA TRP A 127 0.53 -6.27 14.25
C TRP A 127 -0.71 -6.39 15.13
N PRO A 128 -1.71 -5.50 14.99
CA PRO A 128 -2.99 -5.68 15.65
C PRO A 128 -3.75 -6.83 15.01
N GLU A 129 -4.57 -7.50 15.78
CA GLU A 129 -5.41 -8.59 15.29
C GLU A 129 -6.62 -8.04 14.50
N ALA A 130 -6.92 -8.68 13.37
CA ALA A 130 -8.07 -8.44 12.51
C ALA A 130 -8.40 -6.96 12.20
N PRO A 131 -7.41 -6.13 11.76
CA PRO A 131 -7.69 -4.76 11.39
C PRO A 131 -8.64 -4.70 10.19
N ASP A 132 -9.41 -3.61 10.09
CA ASP A 132 -10.32 -3.43 8.96
C ASP A 132 -9.58 -3.21 7.64
N ALA A 133 -8.40 -2.57 7.69
CA ALA A 133 -7.51 -2.47 6.54
C ALA A 133 -6.04 -2.37 6.95
N VAL A 134 -5.18 -2.89 6.07
CA VAL A 134 -3.73 -2.65 6.06
C VAL A 134 -3.42 -1.86 4.79
N VAL A 135 -2.64 -0.80 4.93
CA VAL A 135 -2.16 0.02 3.81
C VAL A 135 -0.65 0.05 3.78
N GLY A 136 -0.07 0.07 2.57
CA GLY A 136 1.35 0.28 2.34
C GLY A 136 1.55 1.09 1.08
N LEU A 137 1.77 2.39 1.23
CA LEU A 137 2.10 3.29 0.12
C LEU A 137 3.62 3.49 0.09
N HIS A 138 4.23 3.24 -1.07
CA HIS A 138 5.69 3.29 -1.24
C HIS A 138 6.47 2.30 -0.34
N ALA A 139 5.88 1.16 -0.05
CA ALA A 139 6.58 0.05 0.57
C ALA A 139 7.58 -0.54 -0.46
N CYS A 140 8.82 -0.06 -0.44
CA CYS A 140 9.84 -0.38 -1.45
C CYS A 140 10.40 -1.79 -1.30
N GLY A 141 10.64 -2.47 -2.42
CA GLY A 141 11.31 -3.78 -2.47
C GLY A 141 10.60 -4.82 -1.60
N ALA A 142 11.35 -5.44 -0.70
CA ALA A 142 10.86 -6.46 0.24
C ALA A 142 9.86 -5.91 1.28
N ALA A 143 9.79 -4.59 1.49
CA ALA A 143 8.80 -4.03 2.42
C ALA A 143 7.36 -4.27 1.93
N SER A 144 7.10 -4.27 0.61
CA SER A 144 5.79 -4.66 0.06
C SER A 144 5.42 -6.10 0.46
N ASP A 145 6.38 -7.01 0.44
CA ASP A 145 6.18 -8.40 0.85
C ASP A 145 5.87 -8.47 2.35
N GLY A 146 6.59 -7.69 3.17
CA GLY A 146 6.32 -7.58 4.61
C GLY A 146 4.92 -7.04 4.93
N VAL A 147 4.43 -6.05 4.17
CA VAL A 147 3.06 -5.53 4.31
C VAL A 147 2.03 -6.61 3.97
N ILE A 148 2.24 -7.35 2.88
CA ILE A 148 1.35 -8.46 2.46
C ILE A 148 1.34 -9.57 3.52
N ASP A 149 2.51 -9.98 3.99
CA ASP A 149 2.63 -11.02 5.03
C ASP A 149 1.97 -10.60 6.34
N GLY A 150 2.18 -9.35 6.75
CA GLY A 150 1.55 -8.79 7.92
C GLY A 150 0.03 -8.75 7.80
N ALA A 151 -0.51 -8.31 6.65
CA ALA A 151 -1.95 -8.31 6.39
C ALA A 151 -2.55 -9.73 6.41
N ILE A 152 -1.83 -10.72 5.90
CA ILE A 152 -2.23 -12.13 5.94
C ILE A 152 -2.25 -12.63 7.37
N ARG A 153 -1.15 -12.48 8.11
CA ARG A 153 -1.00 -12.97 9.49
C ARG A 153 -1.96 -12.30 10.47
N SER A 154 -2.13 -11.00 10.36
CA SER A 154 -3.06 -10.24 11.22
C SER A 154 -4.53 -10.46 10.91
N GLN A 155 -4.85 -11.29 9.91
CA GLN A 155 -6.24 -11.54 9.49
C GLN A 155 -6.96 -10.26 9.03
N ALA A 156 -6.24 -9.32 8.41
CA ALA A 156 -6.81 -8.08 7.92
C ALA A 156 -8.01 -8.35 6.99
N ARG A 157 -9.04 -7.50 7.09
CA ARG A 157 -10.23 -7.62 6.23
C ARG A 157 -9.98 -7.11 4.83
N ARG A 158 -9.14 -6.07 4.71
CA ARG A 158 -8.74 -5.46 3.43
C ARG A 158 -7.25 -5.18 3.42
N VAL A 159 -6.66 -5.15 2.24
CA VAL A 159 -5.26 -4.76 2.04
C VAL A 159 -5.15 -3.87 0.83
N PHE A 160 -4.32 -2.82 0.94
CA PHE A 160 -4.02 -1.87 -0.13
C PHE A 160 -2.51 -1.65 -0.16
N VAL A 161 -1.85 -2.12 -1.22
CA VAL A 161 -0.39 -2.00 -1.35
C VAL A 161 -0.05 -1.40 -2.71
N ALA A 162 0.71 -0.31 -2.69
CA ALA A 162 1.27 0.30 -3.88
C ALA A 162 2.81 0.14 -3.87
N PRO A 163 3.36 -0.89 -4.53
CA PRO A 163 4.80 -1.06 -4.66
C PRO A 163 5.36 0.05 -5.56
N CYS A 164 6.37 0.77 -5.10
CA CYS A 164 6.98 1.85 -5.87
C CYS A 164 8.30 1.47 -6.52
N CYS A 165 8.93 0.39 -6.10
CA CYS A 165 10.19 -0.08 -6.66
C CYS A 165 10.42 -1.57 -6.38
N TYR A 166 11.28 -2.16 -7.19
CA TYR A 166 11.70 -3.56 -7.10
C TYR A 166 13.21 -3.56 -6.93
N ASP A 167 13.70 -3.93 -5.75
CA ASP A 167 15.13 -4.05 -5.49
C ASP A 167 15.70 -5.35 -6.09
N GLU A 168 17.03 -5.44 -6.12
CA GLU A 168 17.72 -6.59 -6.70
C GLU A 168 17.37 -7.91 -6.00
N ARG A 169 16.98 -7.90 -4.72
CA ARG A 169 16.61 -9.11 -3.98
C ARG A 169 15.31 -9.70 -4.50
N VAL A 170 14.28 -8.86 -4.66
CA VAL A 170 12.99 -9.32 -5.20
C VAL A 170 13.09 -9.72 -6.66
N LEU A 171 13.91 -9.01 -7.46
CA LEU A 171 14.15 -9.37 -8.86
C LEU A 171 14.95 -10.67 -8.99
N ALA A 172 15.97 -10.89 -8.14
CA ALA A 172 16.74 -12.13 -8.11
C ALA A 172 15.84 -13.33 -7.77
N ARG A 173 14.92 -13.17 -6.82
CA ARG A 173 13.91 -14.19 -6.52
C ARG A 173 13.04 -14.50 -7.74
N ALA A 174 12.56 -13.49 -8.46
CA ALA A 174 11.74 -13.70 -9.66
C ALA A 174 12.49 -14.45 -10.78
N ARG A 175 13.81 -14.36 -10.85
CA ARG A 175 14.63 -15.14 -11.80
C ARG A 175 14.57 -16.64 -11.55
N THR A 176 14.34 -17.07 -10.31
CA THR A 176 14.23 -18.49 -9.96
C THR A 176 12.84 -19.07 -10.18
N TYR A 177 11.87 -18.29 -10.66
CA TYR A 177 10.52 -18.79 -10.88
C TYR A 177 10.45 -19.75 -12.08
N ALA A 178 9.64 -20.79 -11.94
CA ALA A 178 9.40 -21.75 -13.00
C ALA A 178 8.88 -21.07 -14.28
N GLY A 179 9.47 -21.45 -15.41
CA GLY A 179 9.12 -20.88 -16.71
C GLY A 179 9.78 -19.54 -17.05
N VAL A 180 10.63 -19.01 -16.18
CA VAL A 180 11.54 -17.92 -16.56
C VAL A 180 12.66 -18.53 -17.40
N PRO A 181 12.73 -18.21 -18.70
CA PRO A 181 13.72 -18.86 -19.56
C PRO A 181 15.11 -18.26 -19.36
N GLU A 182 16.16 -19.05 -19.60
CA GLU A 182 17.57 -18.62 -19.47
C GLU A 182 17.90 -17.39 -20.33
N TRP A 183 17.22 -17.21 -21.47
CA TRP A 183 17.45 -16.04 -22.30
C TRP A 183 17.07 -14.71 -21.62
N ILE A 184 16.38 -14.73 -20.47
CA ILE A 184 16.05 -13.49 -19.75
C ILE A 184 17.30 -12.68 -19.36
N ASP A 185 18.43 -13.34 -19.20
CA ASP A 185 19.68 -12.67 -18.82
C ASP A 185 20.42 -12.03 -20.01
N VAL A 186 20.06 -12.40 -21.25
CA VAL A 186 20.65 -11.81 -22.47
C VAL A 186 19.81 -10.71 -23.11
N VAL A 187 18.59 -10.46 -22.61
CA VAL A 187 17.78 -9.34 -23.08
C VAL A 187 18.21 -8.03 -22.43
N ASP A 188 17.81 -6.92 -23.06
CA ASP A 188 18.03 -5.58 -22.54
C ASP A 188 17.58 -5.46 -21.07
N ALA A 189 18.39 -4.77 -20.26
CA ALA A 189 18.18 -4.65 -18.82
C ALA A 189 16.82 -4.03 -18.46
N THR A 190 16.32 -3.11 -19.27
CA THR A 190 15.01 -2.46 -19.05
C THR A 190 13.87 -3.44 -19.28
N ILE A 191 13.95 -4.24 -20.35
CA ILE A 191 12.96 -5.27 -20.68
C ILE A 191 12.98 -6.34 -19.60
N ARG A 192 14.17 -6.84 -19.26
CA ARG A 192 14.35 -7.83 -18.19
C ARG A 192 13.71 -7.38 -16.88
N ARG A 193 14.01 -6.13 -16.44
CA ARG A 193 13.44 -5.57 -15.22
C ARG A 193 11.91 -5.53 -15.26
N ARG A 194 11.31 -5.15 -16.38
CA ARG A 194 9.84 -5.12 -16.54
C ARG A 194 9.22 -6.50 -16.42
N VAL A 195 9.80 -7.51 -17.06
CA VAL A 195 9.30 -8.90 -16.99
C VAL A 195 9.40 -9.41 -15.56
N LEU A 196 10.57 -9.28 -14.92
CA LEU A 196 10.78 -9.76 -13.55
C LEU A 196 9.88 -9.01 -12.55
N SER A 197 9.68 -7.70 -12.69
CA SER A 197 8.75 -6.94 -11.85
C SER A 197 7.32 -7.45 -11.99
N ALA A 198 6.86 -7.74 -13.21
CA ALA A 198 5.52 -8.29 -13.43
C ALA A 198 5.35 -9.69 -12.80
N LEU A 199 6.40 -10.51 -12.78
CA LEU A 199 6.40 -11.81 -12.11
C LEU A 199 6.34 -11.68 -10.58
N VAL A 200 7.05 -10.69 -10.00
CA VAL A 200 6.93 -10.37 -8.58
C VAL A 200 5.50 -9.94 -8.23
N ASP A 201 4.89 -9.12 -9.07
CA ASP A 201 3.51 -8.67 -8.87
C ASP A 201 2.51 -9.83 -8.98
N LEU A 202 2.72 -10.73 -9.93
CA LEU A 202 1.92 -11.96 -10.04
C LEU A 202 2.04 -12.82 -8.77
N GLU A 203 3.25 -13.01 -8.27
CA GLU A 203 3.47 -13.77 -7.02
C GLU A 203 2.74 -13.11 -5.84
N ARG A 204 2.85 -11.79 -5.67
CA ARG A 204 2.18 -11.03 -4.61
C ARG A 204 0.65 -11.18 -4.67
N MET A 205 0.09 -11.06 -5.87
CA MET A 205 -1.34 -11.28 -6.09
C MET A 205 -1.75 -12.70 -5.71
N LEU A 206 -1.00 -13.71 -6.16
CA LEU A 206 -1.30 -15.12 -5.85
C LEU A 206 -1.17 -15.43 -4.36
N ARG A 207 -0.22 -14.81 -3.65
CA ARG A 207 -0.08 -14.95 -2.19
C ARG A 207 -1.30 -14.42 -1.45
N LEU A 208 -1.80 -13.25 -1.84
CA LEU A 208 -3.03 -12.68 -1.27
C LEU A 208 -4.24 -13.59 -1.55
N GLU A 209 -4.40 -14.05 -2.79
CA GLU A 209 -5.52 -14.92 -3.16
C GLU A 209 -5.45 -16.28 -2.45
N ALA A 210 -4.26 -16.87 -2.32
CA ALA A 210 -4.05 -18.11 -1.59
C ALA A 210 -4.36 -17.97 -0.09
N ALA A 211 -4.21 -16.76 0.46
CA ALA A 211 -4.54 -16.42 1.83
C ALA A 211 -6.01 -15.98 2.03
N GLY A 212 -6.86 -16.10 1.02
CA GLY A 212 -8.31 -15.86 1.10
C GLY A 212 -8.76 -14.48 0.71
N PHE A 213 -7.90 -13.65 0.10
CA PHE A 213 -8.33 -12.38 -0.45
C PHE A 213 -8.85 -12.55 -1.88
N GLU A 214 -9.85 -11.77 -2.23
CA GLU A 214 -10.18 -11.45 -3.61
C GLU A 214 -9.37 -10.21 -4.00
N THR A 215 -8.46 -10.37 -4.97
CA THR A 215 -7.47 -9.34 -5.29
C THR A 215 -7.73 -8.73 -6.67
N THR A 216 -7.69 -7.41 -6.73
CA THR A 216 -7.66 -6.64 -7.98
C THR A 216 -6.41 -5.78 -8.01
N VAL A 217 -5.83 -5.60 -9.19
CA VAL A 217 -4.71 -4.68 -9.43
C VAL A 217 -5.20 -3.59 -10.37
N GLN A 218 -5.04 -2.33 -9.99
CA GLN A 218 -5.57 -1.20 -10.75
C GLN A 218 -4.67 0.03 -10.59
N GLU A 219 -4.73 0.92 -11.55
CA GLU A 219 -4.12 2.24 -11.40
C GLU A 219 -4.91 3.07 -10.37
N PHE A 220 -4.21 3.69 -9.42
CA PHE A 220 -4.84 4.54 -8.41
C PHE A 220 -4.60 6.03 -8.65
N VAL A 221 -3.63 6.37 -9.48
CA VAL A 221 -3.35 7.71 -10.01
C VAL A 221 -2.89 7.61 -11.45
N ALA A 222 -2.93 8.72 -12.18
CA ALA A 222 -2.44 8.78 -13.55
C ALA A 222 -0.93 8.49 -13.61
N PRO A 223 -0.41 7.84 -14.68
CA PRO A 223 1.02 7.54 -14.83
C PRO A 223 1.90 8.80 -14.91
N THR A 224 1.33 9.96 -15.18
CA THR A 224 2.00 11.27 -15.13
C THR A 224 2.29 11.73 -13.69
N VAL A 225 1.59 11.20 -12.69
CA VAL A 225 1.84 11.46 -11.27
C VAL A 225 3.00 10.60 -10.79
N THR A 226 2.94 9.30 -11.05
CA THR A 226 4.02 8.35 -10.75
C THR A 226 4.01 7.21 -11.77
N PRO A 227 5.18 6.75 -12.25
CA PRO A 227 5.25 5.57 -13.10
C PRO A 227 4.91 4.27 -12.35
N HIS A 228 4.88 4.31 -11.02
CA HIS A 228 4.55 3.19 -10.12
C HIS A 228 3.15 3.38 -9.55
N ASN A 229 2.16 3.39 -10.43
CA ASN A 229 0.77 3.75 -10.12
C ASN A 229 -0.15 2.54 -9.89
N LEU A 230 0.38 1.32 -9.80
CA LEU A 230 -0.41 0.13 -9.52
C LEU A 230 -0.72 0.01 -8.03
N LEU A 231 -1.97 -0.27 -7.72
CA LEU A 231 -2.46 -0.55 -6.38
C LEU A 231 -3.06 -1.96 -6.35
N PHE A 232 -2.53 -2.79 -5.47
CA PHE A 232 -3.12 -4.07 -5.11
C PHE A 232 -4.21 -3.83 -4.08
N CYS A 233 -5.43 -4.20 -4.41
CA CYS A 233 -6.59 -4.10 -3.55
C CYS A 233 -7.09 -5.52 -3.24
N GLY A 234 -6.96 -5.97 -2.00
CA GLY A 234 -7.47 -7.25 -1.54
C GLY A 234 -8.63 -7.10 -0.55
N VAL A 235 -9.67 -7.88 -0.75
CA VAL A 235 -10.80 -8.02 0.20
C VAL A 235 -10.87 -9.47 0.65
N ARG A 236 -10.82 -9.72 1.95
CA ARG A 236 -10.88 -11.09 2.48
C ARG A 236 -12.28 -11.66 2.32
N THR A 237 -12.42 -12.67 1.48
CA THR A 237 -13.69 -13.36 1.21
C THR A 237 -13.66 -14.81 1.72
N GLY A 238 -12.48 -15.38 1.94
CA GLY A 238 -12.30 -16.77 2.38
C GLY A 238 -12.77 -17.82 1.36
N SER A 239 -12.87 -17.47 0.07
CA SER A 239 -13.33 -18.39 -0.98
C SER A 239 -12.38 -19.57 -1.15
N ALA A 240 -12.77 -20.76 -0.69
CA ALA A 240 -11.96 -21.99 -0.75
C ALA A 240 -11.53 -22.33 -2.19
N VAL A 241 -12.40 -22.14 -3.18
CA VAL A 241 -12.09 -22.39 -4.59
C VAL A 241 -11.01 -21.45 -5.10
N ARG A 242 -11.08 -20.15 -4.75
CA ARG A 242 -10.05 -19.16 -5.12
C ARG A 242 -8.73 -19.50 -4.45
N MET A 243 -8.75 -19.75 -3.14
CA MET A 243 -7.57 -20.12 -2.36
C MET A 243 -6.86 -21.33 -2.96
N GLN A 244 -7.57 -22.40 -3.25
CA GLN A 244 -7.00 -23.62 -3.83
C GLN A 244 -6.37 -23.34 -5.22
N ARG A 245 -7.07 -22.63 -6.10
CA ARG A 245 -6.55 -22.27 -7.43
C ARG A 245 -5.30 -21.39 -7.34
N ALA A 246 -5.31 -20.41 -6.47
CA ALA A 246 -4.17 -19.53 -6.26
C ALA A 246 -2.97 -20.26 -5.67
N SER A 247 -3.18 -21.14 -4.68
CA SER A 247 -2.13 -21.96 -4.09
C SER A 247 -1.47 -22.87 -5.13
N GLN A 248 -2.26 -23.50 -6.01
CA GLN A 248 -1.72 -24.33 -7.09
C GLN A 248 -0.90 -23.52 -8.10
N ARG A 249 -1.37 -22.32 -8.46
CA ARG A 249 -0.65 -21.42 -9.38
C ARG A 249 0.63 -20.88 -8.74
N LEU A 250 0.56 -20.48 -7.48
CA LEU A 250 1.72 -20.02 -6.72
C LEU A 250 2.78 -21.13 -6.62
N ALA A 251 2.38 -22.33 -6.24
CA ALA A 251 3.29 -23.47 -6.20
C ALA A 251 3.98 -23.72 -7.54
N ARG A 252 3.25 -23.66 -8.65
CA ARG A 252 3.83 -23.80 -9.99
C ARG A 252 4.77 -22.67 -10.36
N LEU A 253 4.46 -21.44 -9.94
CA LEU A 253 5.31 -20.28 -10.22
C LEU A 253 6.65 -20.36 -9.51
N VAL A 254 6.67 -20.79 -8.23
CA VAL A 254 7.87 -20.79 -7.39
C VAL A 254 8.62 -22.11 -7.36
N ALA A 255 8.16 -23.16 -8.07
CA ALA A 255 8.76 -24.50 -8.11
C ALA A 255 9.94 -24.61 -9.09
N GLY A 256 10.62 -23.50 -9.41
CA GLY A 256 11.78 -23.45 -10.30
C GLY A 256 13.08 -23.86 -9.63
#